data_d4d349d7af3e887df12a33039449f3bf
#
_entry.id   d4d349d7af3e887df12a33039449f3bf
#
_cell.length_a   1.000
_cell.length_b   1.000
_cell.length_c   1.000
_cell.angle_alpha   90.00
_cell.angle_beta   90.00
_cell.angle_gamma   90.00
#
_symmetry.space_group_name_H-M   'P 1'
#
loop_
_entity.id
_entity.type
_entity.pdbx_description
1 polymer ?
#
loop_
_entity_poly.entity_id
_entity_poly.type
_entity_poly.pdbx_seq_one_letter_code
_entity_poly.pdbx_strand_id
1 'polypeptide(L)'
;DLALGVALLGEPEFLILDEPVNGLDPTGIIELRELLKKLVKERETTILISSHILSELHQLATCYGFLHKGELLKQISAEKLNEECKRHICLKTDNIQKTTLILEQKANIKNYSVYPDNSIRIYDCLDNVRMISKLLTDNEIIIDEISVQGEDLETYFENLIGGRKNV
;
A
#
# COMPACT_ATOMS: atom_id res chain seq x y z
N ASP A 1 -4.93 23.81 16.33
CA ASP A 1 -5.78 23.10 17.29
C ASP A 1 -5.26 23.30 18.71
N LEU A 2 -6.07 23.90 19.62
CA LEU A 2 -5.67 24.20 20.99
C LEU A 2 -5.34 22.92 21.79
N ALA A 3 -6.09 21.84 21.57
CA ALA A 3 -5.91 20.56 22.26
C ALA A 3 -4.53 19.94 21.95
N LEU A 4 -4.11 19.97 20.70
CA LEU A 4 -2.80 19.50 20.30
C LEU A 4 -1.69 20.37 20.90
N GLY A 5 -1.86 21.70 20.91
CA GLY A 5 -0.92 22.62 21.56
C GLY A 5 -0.72 22.33 23.04
N VAL A 6 -1.79 22.05 23.78
CA VAL A 6 -1.73 21.67 25.20
C VAL A 6 -1.04 20.31 25.39
N ALA A 7 -1.34 19.31 24.54
CA ALA A 7 -0.69 18.00 24.63
C ALA A 7 0.82 18.05 24.40
N LEU A 8 1.29 19.03 23.63
CA LEU A 8 2.73 19.19 23.31
C LEU A 8 3.51 20.01 24.35
N LEU A 9 2.85 20.72 25.28
CA LEU A 9 3.54 21.51 26.32
C LEU A 9 4.44 20.69 27.23
N GLY A 10 4.12 19.42 27.44
CA GLY A 10 4.89 18.49 28.28
C GLY A 10 6.03 17.76 27.55
N GLU A 11 6.32 18.09 26.31
CA GLU A 11 7.30 17.39 25.47
C GLU A 11 7.18 15.85 25.56
N PRO A 12 6.01 15.27 25.22
CA PRO A 12 5.75 13.87 25.47
C PRO A 12 6.63 12.95 24.58
N GLU A 13 7.13 11.87 25.16
CA GLU A 13 7.78 10.78 24.41
C GLU A 13 6.78 9.95 23.61
N PHE A 14 5.51 9.91 24.05
CA PHE A 14 4.41 9.19 23.42
C PHE A 14 3.17 10.07 23.31
N LEU A 15 2.59 10.17 22.10
CA LEU A 15 1.43 11.00 21.80
C LEU A 15 0.32 10.15 21.17
N ILE A 16 -0.89 10.25 21.70
CA ILE A 16 -2.08 9.59 21.14
C ILE A 16 -2.99 10.66 20.56
N LEU A 17 -3.33 10.52 19.29
CA LEU A 17 -4.21 11.42 18.56
C LEU A 17 -5.39 10.64 17.99
N ASP A 18 -6.61 11.01 18.43
CA ASP A 18 -7.84 10.41 17.93
C ASP A 18 -8.46 11.35 16.90
N GLU A 19 -8.55 10.88 15.62
CA GLU A 19 -9.11 11.60 14.48
C GLU A 19 -8.64 13.07 14.35
N PRO A 20 -7.33 13.36 14.42
CA PRO A 20 -6.82 14.73 14.54
C PRO A 20 -7.02 15.59 13.29
N VAL A 21 -7.34 14.99 12.14
CA VAL A 21 -7.61 15.69 10.87
C VAL A 21 -9.07 16.16 10.77
N ASN A 22 -9.95 15.66 11.64
CA ASN A 22 -11.36 16.01 11.59
C ASN A 22 -11.59 17.50 11.82
N GLY A 23 -12.34 18.11 10.91
CA GLY A 23 -12.69 19.54 10.98
C GLY A 23 -11.58 20.50 10.58
N LEU A 24 -10.44 20.00 10.10
CA LEU A 24 -9.40 20.83 9.49
C LEU A 24 -9.70 21.07 8.01
N ASP A 25 -9.33 22.25 7.54
CA ASP A 25 -9.26 22.53 6.11
C ASP A 25 -8.02 21.88 5.49
N PRO A 26 -7.91 21.79 4.15
CA PRO A 26 -6.75 21.18 3.50
C PRO A 26 -5.40 21.76 3.92
N THR A 27 -5.33 23.04 4.20
CA THR A 27 -4.10 23.71 4.67
C THR A 27 -3.75 23.25 6.08
N GLY A 28 -4.73 23.20 6.98
CA GLY A 28 -4.55 22.69 8.34
C GLY A 28 -4.11 21.25 8.41
N ILE A 29 -4.57 20.39 7.48
CA ILE A 29 -4.11 19.00 7.37
C ILE A 29 -2.63 18.93 7.00
N ILE A 30 -2.20 19.77 6.05
CA ILE A 30 -0.78 19.84 5.64
C ILE A 30 0.08 20.32 6.81
N GLU A 31 -0.32 21.37 7.51
CA GLU A 31 0.40 21.92 8.67
C GLU A 31 0.52 20.90 9.80
N LEU A 32 -0.59 20.20 10.11
CA LEU A 32 -0.58 19.13 11.10
C LEU A 32 0.41 18.01 10.71
N ARG A 33 0.39 17.58 9.47
CA ARG A 33 1.28 16.54 8.95
C ARG A 33 2.74 16.92 9.12
N GLU A 34 3.12 18.12 8.72
CA GLU A 34 4.49 18.59 8.84
C GLU A 34 4.92 18.72 10.33
N LEU A 35 4.02 19.16 11.20
CA LEU A 35 4.25 19.19 12.63
C LEU A 35 4.53 17.78 13.20
N LEU A 36 3.68 16.79 12.86
CA LEU A 36 3.85 15.42 13.35
C LEU A 36 5.15 14.79 12.85
N LYS A 37 5.51 14.98 11.58
CA LYS A 37 6.80 14.55 11.03
C LYS A 37 7.98 15.16 11.75
N LYS A 38 7.89 16.45 12.08
CA LYS A 38 8.92 17.17 12.83
C LYS A 38 9.09 16.61 14.24
N LEU A 39 7.99 16.35 14.95
CA LEU A 39 8.02 15.75 16.30
C LEU A 39 8.70 14.38 16.31
N VAL A 40 8.38 13.52 15.34
CA VAL A 40 9.02 12.21 15.22
C VAL A 40 10.52 12.35 14.91
N LYS A 41 10.88 13.24 13.97
CA LYS A 41 12.27 13.36 13.50
C LYS A 41 13.19 14.07 14.49
N GLU A 42 12.71 15.14 15.14
CA GLU A 42 13.55 16.01 15.98
C GLU A 42 13.48 15.67 17.48
N ARG A 43 12.36 15.09 17.93
CA ARG A 43 12.12 14.78 19.34
C ARG A 43 11.98 13.29 19.63
N GLU A 44 12.08 12.44 18.60
CA GLU A 44 11.91 10.98 18.70
C GLU A 44 10.56 10.58 19.34
N THR A 45 9.55 11.45 19.24
CA THR A 45 8.21 11.21 19.78
C THR A 45 7.57 10.05 19.04
N THR A 46 7.10 9.04 19.77
CA THR A 46 6.27 7.98 19.20
C THR A 46 4.82 8.46 19.12
N ILE A 47 4.19 8.36 17.95
CA ILE A 47 2.83 8.85 17.73
C ILE A 47 1.91 7.69 17.35
N LEU A 48 0.83 7.50 18.12
CA LEU A 48 -0.29 6.65 17.76
C LEU A 48 -1.43 7.54 17.27
N ILE A 49 -1.87 7.34 16.04
CA ILE A 49 -2.91 8.15 15.41
C ILE A 49 -4.05 7.25 14.92
N SER A 50 -5.30 7.60 15.24
CA SER A 50 -6.47 7.00 14.62
C SER A 50 -6.99 7.88 13.49
N SER A 51 -7.50 7.27 12.44
CA SER A 51 -8.27 7.94 11.39
C SER A 51 -9.13 6.94 10.61
N HIS A 52 -10.25 7.41 10.11
CA HIS A 52 -11.06 6.71 9.12
C HIS A 52 -10.73 7.15 7.68
N ILE A 53 -9.85 8.15 7.50
CA ILE A 53 -9.37 8.66 6.21
C ILE A 53 -8.00 8.04 5.93
N LEU A 54 -7.99 6.89 5.27
CA LEU A 54 -6.78 6.09 5.05
C LEU A 54 -5.73 6.82 4.21
N SER A 55 -6.16 7.62 3.23
CA SER A 55 -5.27 8.42 2.38
C SER A 55 -4.43 9.44 3.15
N GLU A 56 -4.94 9.97 4.26
CA GLU A 56 -4.19 10.89 5.11
C GLU A 56 -3.13 10.17 5.94
N LEU A 57 -3.48 8.99 6.47
CA LEU A 57 -2.53 8.15 7.21
C LEU A 57 -1.37 7.67 6.33
N HIS A 58 -1.63 7.41 5.05
CA HIS A 58 -0.62 6.91 4.11
C HIS A 58 0.62 7.80 3.99
N GLN A 59 0.48 9.08 4.25
CA GLN A 59 1.57 10.05 4.17
C GLN A 59 2.34 10.24 5.49
N LEU A 60 1.86 9.62 6.58
CA LEU A 60 2.40 9.79 7.93
C LEU A 60 2.86 8.49 8.55
N ALA A 61 2.06 7.43 8.42
CA ALA A 61 2.25 6.21 9.17
C ALA A 61 3.45 5.40 8.67
N THR A 62 4.23 4.87 9.60
CA THR A 62 5.28 3.87 9.35
C THR A 62 4.79 2.45 9.59
N CYS A 63 3.71 2.30 10.38
CA CYS A 63 3.06 1.04 10.68
C CYS A 63 1.56 1.25 10.80
N TYR A 64 0.77 0.27 10.36
CA TYR A 64 -0.69 0.28 10.41
C TYR A 64 -1.21 -0.83 11.31
N GLY A 65 -2.23 -0.51 12.08
CA GLY A 65 -3.08 -1.45 12.78
C GLY A 65 -4.52 -1.34 12.29
N PHE A 66 -5.04 -2.40 11.69
CA PHE A 66 -6.44 -2.45 11.22
C PHE A 66 -7.34 -3.00 12.31
N LEU A 67 -8.23 -2.15 12.83
CA LEU A 67 -9.17 -2.47 13.90
C LEU A 67 -10.59 -2.63 13.35
N HIS A 68 -11.28 -3.69 13.75
CA HIS A 68 -12.70 -3.88 13.45
C HIS A 68 -13.41 -4.55 14.61
N LYS A 69 -14.52 -3.98 15.07
CA LYS A 69 -15.34 -4.48 16.19
C LYS A 69 -14.53 -4.82 17.46
N GLY A 70 -13.53 -3.99 17.79
CA GLY A 70 -12.68 -4.16 18.96
C GLY A 70 -11.55 -5.17 18.80
N GLU A 71 -11.38 -5.79 17.63
CA GLU A 71 -10.30 -6.72 17.33
C GLU A 71 -9.27 -6.10 16.39
N LEU A 72 -7.98 -6.32 16.68
CA LEU A 72 -6.89 -6.00 15.76
C LEU A 72 -6.81 -7.08 14.68
N LEU A 73 -7.27 -6.74 13.46
CA LEU A 73 -7.31 -7.68 12.34
C LEU A 73 -5.92 -7.99 11.79
N LYS A 74 -5.10 -6.93 11.65
CA LYS A 74 -3.77 -7.02 11.08
C LYS A 74 -2.91 -5.85 11.57
N GLN A 75 -1.63 -6.13 11.77
CA GLN A 75 -0.57 -5.13 11.92
C GLN A 75 0.44 -5.31 10.80
N ILE A 76 0.84 -4.22 10.13
CA ILE A 76 1.70 -4.26 8.95
C ILE A 76 2.50 -2.97 8.83
N SER A 77 3.76 -3.05 8.40
CA SER A 77 4.55 -1.86 8.09
C SER A 77 4.02 -1.16 6.83
N ALA A 78 4.24 0.16 6.73
CA ALA A 78 3.85 0.94 5.57
C ALA A 78 4.49 0.42 4.27
N GLU A 79 5.76 0.01 4.33
CA GLU A 79 6.48 -0.55 3.19
C GLU A 79 5.80 -1.80 2.66
N LYS A 80 5.50 -2.76 3.55
CA LYS A 80 4.86 -4.02 3.18
C LYS A 80 3.42 -3.82 2.72
N LEU A 81 2.68 -2.89 3.34
CA LEU A 81 1.34 -2.53 2.90
C LEU A 81 1.36 -1.93 1.49
N ASN A 82 2.30 -1.04 1.21
CA ASN A 82 2.50 -0.47 -0.12
C ASN A 82 2.82 -1.53 -1.18
N GLU A 83 3.61 -2.53 -0.83
CA GLU A 83 3.89 -3.65 -1.73
C GLU A 83 2.65 -4.50 -2.01
N GLU A 84 1.84 -4.78 -0.97
CA GLU A 84 0.60 -5.54 -1.12
C GLU A 84 -0.46 -4.78 -1.93
N CYS A 85 -0.59 -3.46 -1.71
CA CYS A 85 -1.56 -2.60 -2.41
C CYS A 85 -1.10 -2.17 -3.80
N LYS A 86 0.20 -2.23 -4.11
CA LYS A 86 0.73 -1.75 -5.39
C LYS A 86 0.11 -2.50 -6.56
N ARG A 87 -0.61 -1.78 -7.40
CA ARG A 87 -1.22 -2.37 -8.62
C ARG A 87 -0.15 -2.93 -9.54
N HIS A 88 -0.36 -4.17 -9.96
CA HIS A 88 0.53 -4.89 -10.86
C HIS A 88 -0.23 -5.93 -11.67
N ILE A 89 0.33 -6.34 -12.79
CA ILE A 89 -0.12 -7.54 -13.48
C ILE A 89 0.61 -8.73 -12.84
N CYS A 90 -0.13 -9.64 -12.23
CA CYS A 90 0.38 -10.92 -11.78
C CYS A 90 0.37 -11.88 -12.97
N LEU A 91 1.54 -12.44 -13.29
CA LEU A 91 1.75 -13.34 -14.41
C LEU A 91 2.46 -14.60 -13.93
N LYS A 92 1.88 -15.78 -14.22
CA LYS A 92 2.53 -17.08 -14.04
C LYS A 92 2.61 -17.79 -15.38
N THR A 93 3.76 -18.34 -15.69
CA THR A 93 4.04 -18.97 -16.96
C THR A 93 4.90 -20.21 -16.76
N ASP A 94 4.88 -21.09 -17.75
CA ASP A 94 5.70 -22.30 -17.81
C ASP A 94 7.21 -22.02 -17.87
N ASN A 95 7.62 -20.84 -18.37
CA ASN A 95 9.04 -20.50 -18.54
C ASN A 95 9.33 -19.02 -18.21
N ILE A 96 9.71 -18.76 -16.96
CA ILE A 96 10.00 -17.43 -16.45
C ILE A 96 11.12 -16.73 -17.24
N GLN A 97 12.22 -17.45 -17.52
CA GLN A 97 13.38 -16.87 -18.19
C GLN A 97 13.05 -16.41 -19.60
N LYS A 98 12.34 -17.25 -20.38
CA LYS A 98 11.88 -16.89 -21.73
C LYS A 98 10.87 -15.74 -21.68
N THR A 99 9.97 -15.76 -20.70
CA THR A 99 8.96 -14.72 -20.49
C THR A 99 9.61 -13.36 -20.23
N THR A 100 10.53 -13.27 -19.28
CA THR A 100 11.20 -12.00 -18.95
C THR A 100 11.99 -11.43 -20.13
N LEU A 101 12.68 -12.28 -20.89
CA LEU A 101 13.35 -11.88 -22.12
C LEU A 101 12.39 -11.28 -23.16
N ILE A 102 11.21 -11.88 -23.35
CA ILE A 102 10.20 -11.39 -24.28
C ILE A 102 9.64 -10.05 -23.79
N LEU A 103 9.33 -9.93 -22.49
CA LEU A 103 8.86 -8.68 -21.91
C LEU A 103 9.85 -7.53 -22.13
N GLU A 104 11.14 -7.77 -21.89
CA GLU A 104 12.18 -6.75 -22.09
C GLU A 104 12.41 -6.41 -23.55
N GLN A 105 12.62 -7.41 -24.40
CA GLN A 105 13.08 -7.21 -25.78
C GLN A 105 11.95 -6.80 -26.73
N LYS A 106 10.75 -7.36 -26.55
CA LYS A 106 9.64 -7.15 -27.48
C LYS A 106 8.57 -6.17 -26.98
N ALA A 107 8.36 -6.10 -25.67
CA ALA A 107 7.41 -5.16 -25.08
C ALA A 107 8.07 -3.93 -24.44
N ASN A 108 9.40 -3.90 -24.32
CA ASN A 108 10.15 -2.88 -23.59
C ASN A 108 9.69 -2.67 -22.15
N ILE A 109 9.19 -3.74 -21.52
CA ILE A 109 8.77 -3.76 -20.12
C ILE A 109 9.97 -4.13 -19.27
N LYS A 110 10.41 -3.19 -18.41
CA LYS A 110 11.59 -3.35 -17.54
C LYS A 110 11.24 -3.26 -16.05
N ASN A 111 10.07 -2.70 -15.72
CA ASN A 111 9.63 -2.53 -14.35
C ASN A 111 8.78 -3.72 -13.91
N TYR A 112 9.46 -4.81 -13.58
CA TYR A 112 8.85 -6.02 -13.05
C TYR A 112 9.72 -6.64 -11.94
N SER A 113 9.15 -7.56 -11.18
CA SER A 113 9.85 -8.37 -10.17
C SER A 113 9.43 -9.83 -10.28
N VAL A 114 10.39 -10.74 -10.09
CA VAL A 114 10.13 -12.18 -10.02
C VAL A 114 10.10 -12.60 -8.55
N TYR A 115 9.07 -13.31 -8.15
CA TYR A 115 8.84 -13.75 -6.77
C TYR A 115 9.15 -15.23 -6.57
N PRO A 116 9.40 -15.68 -5.31
CA PRO A 116 9.73 -17.08 -4.98
C PRO A 116 8.63 -18.10 -5.35
N ASP A 117 7.37 -17.65 -5.49
CA ASP A 117 6.23 -18.45 -5.94
C ASP A 117 6.15 -18.60 -7.47
N ASN A 118 7.22 -18.21 -8.16
CA ASN A 118 7.32 -18.20 -9.63
C ASN A 118 6.36 -17.22 -10.32
N SER A 119 5.80 -16.27 -9.60
CA SER A 119 5.03 -15.18 -10.21
C SER A 119 5.95 -14.05 -10.68
N ILE A 120 5.57 -13.42 -11.79
CA ILE A 120 6.15 -12.18 -12.31
C ILE A 120 5.14 -11.07 -12.05
N ARG A 121 5.53 -10.05 -11.29
CA ARG A 121 4.69 -8.87 -11.07
C ARG A 121 5.19 -7.74 -11.95
N ILE A 122 4.35 -7.32 -12.90
CA ILE A 122 4.64 -6.25 -13.85
C ILE A 122 3.94 -4.98 -13.37
N TYR A 123 4.69 -3.90 -13.20
CA TYR A 123 4.20 -2.62 -12.67
C TYR A 123 3.93 -1.58 -13.75
N ASP A 124 4.27 -1.90 -15.01
CA ASP A 124 3.99 -1.09 -16.18
C ASP A 124 2.85 -1.68 -17.01
N CYS A 125 2.27 -0.87 -17.89
CA CYS A 125 1.29 -1.30 -18.89
C CYS A 125 0.06 -2.01 -18.31
N LEU A 126 -0.40 -1.60 -17.12
CA LEU A 126 -1.50 -2.25 -16.38
C LEU A 126 -2.80 -2.36 -17.19
N ASP A 127 -3.04 -1.45 -18.11
CA ASP A 127 -4.23 -1.45 -18.98
C ASP A 127 -4.07 -2.33 -20.22
N ASN A 128 -2.86 -2.87 -20.45
CA ASN A 128 -2.50 -3.59 -21.67
C ASN A 128 -2.34 -5.10 -21.46
N VAL A 129 -3.07 -5.70 -20.51
CA VAL A 129 -3.03 -7.15 -20.22
C VAL A 129 -3.23 -8.00 -21.47
N ARG A 130 -4.18 -7.61 -22.33
CA ARG A 130 -4.46 -8.33 -23.59
C ARG A 130 -3.28 -8.33 -24.55
N MET A 131 -2.56 -7.23 -24.64
CA MET A 131 -1.36 -7.11 -25.49
C MET A 131 -0.26 -8.02 -24.97
N ILE A 132 -0.02 -8.01 -23.65
CA ILE A 132 0.97 -8.87 -23.01
C ILE A 132 0.62 -10.33 -23.21
N SER A 133 -0.63 -10.72 -22.96
CA SER A 133 -1.11 -12.11 -23.15
C SER A 133 -0.89 -12.56 -24.59
N LYS A 134 -1.30 -11.76 -25.57
CA LYS A 134 -1.11 -12.08 -26.99
C LYS A 134 0.37 -12.21 -27.35
N LEU A 135 1.20 -11.26 -26.91
CA LEU A 135 2.65 -11.28 -27.18
C LEU A 135 3.30 -12.57 -26.67
N LEU A 136 2.95 -13.00 -25.45
CA LEU A 136 3.51 -14.22 -24.86
C LEU A 136 3.02 -15.47 -25.59
N THR A 137 1.73 -15.57 -25.90
CA THR A 137 1.14 -16.70 -26.63
C THR A 137 1.72 -16.81 -28.05
N ASP A 138 1.88 -15.68 -28.77
CA ASP A 138 2.51 -15.65 -30.09
C ASP A 138 3.99 -16.10 -30.08
N ASN A 139 4.62 -16.13 -28.89
CA ASN A 139 5.99 -16.61 -28.67
C ASN A 139 6.04 -17.98 -27.95
N GLU A 140 4.94 -18.74 -28.01
CA GLU A 140 4.85 -20.10 -27.47
C GLU A 140 5.10 -20.17 -25.94
N ILE A 141 4.70 -19.14 -25.19
CA ILE A 141 4.63 -19.16 -23.73
C ILE A 141 3.25 -19.61 -23.30
N ILE A 142 3.20 -20.60 -22.43
CA ILE A 142 1.95 -21.04 -21.78
C ILE A 142 1.73 -20.15 -20.57
N ILE A 143 0.57 -19.48 -20.52
CA ILE A 143 0.16 -18.61 -19.43
C ILE A 143 -0.74 -19.43 -18.49
N ASP A 144 -0.28 -19.67 -17.26
CA ASP A 144 -1.08 -20.33 -16.23
C ASP A 144 -2.02 -19.34 -15.54
N GLU A 145 -1.54 -18.11 -15.32
CA GLU A 145 -2.32 -17.03 -14.72
C GLU A 145 -1.88 -15.69 -15.29
N ILE A 146 -2.83 -14.82 -15.57
CA ILE A 146 -2.62 -13.40 -15.85
C ILE A 146 -3.80 -12.61 -15.31
N SER A 147 -3.53 -11.73 -14.33
CA SER A 147 -4.56 -10.92 -13.67
C SER A 147 -3.99 -9.58 -13.21
N VAL A 148 -4.82 -8.55 -13.16
CA VAL A 148 -4.43 -7.29 -12.49
C VAL A 148 -4.75 -7.44 -11.03
N GLN A 149 -3.73 -7.24 -10.19
CA GLN A 149 -3.82 -7.33 -8.74
C GLN A 149 -3.35 -6.01 -8.11
N GLY A 150 -3.57 -5.90 -6.81
CA GLY A 150 -3.34 -4.68 -6.04
C GLY A 150 -4.60 -3.83 -5.98
N GLU A 151 -4.73 -3.08 -4.92
CA GLU A 151 -5.94 -2.34 -4.55
C GLU A 151 -5.56 -1.07 -3.80
N ASP A 152 -6.48 -0.12 -3.69
CA ASP A 152 -6.31 1.00 -2.77
C ASP A 152 -6.48 0.55 -1.31
N LEU A 153 -6.10 1.42 -0.38
CA LEU A 153 -6.14 1.09 1.06
C LEU A 153 -7.55 0.84 1.57
N GLU A 154 -8.53 1.53 1.03
CA GLU A 154 -9.95 1.39 1.35
C GLU A 154 -10.44 0.00 0.99
N THR A 155 -10.21 -0.43 -0.24
CA THR A 155 -10.54 -1.78 -0.74
C THR A 155 -9.78 -2.86 0.03
N TYR A 156 -8.49 -2.63 0.33
CA TYR A 156 -7.70 -3.53 1.15
C TYR A 156 -8.32 -3.77 2.53
N PHE A 157 -8.76 -2.69 3.18
CA PHE A 157 -9.43 -2.77 4.48
C PHE A 157 -10.78 -3.49 4.40
N GLU A 158 -11.59 -3.19 3.38
CA GLU A 158 -12.87 -3.89 3.13
C GLU A 158 -12.67 -5.39 2.94
N ASN A 159 -11.64 -5.81 2.20
CA ASN A 159 -11.30 -7.21 2.01
C ASN A 159 -10.85 -7.90 3.30
N LEU A 160 -10.09 -7.21 4.17
CA LEU A 160 -9.74 -7.73 5.50
C LEU A 160 -10.98 -8.00 6.35
N ILE A 161 -12.00 -7.13 6.28
CA ILE A 161 -13.27 -7.30 7.00
C ILE A 161 -14.11 -8.39 6.34
N GLY A 162 -14.20 -8.40 5.01
CA GLY A 162 -15.02 -9.32 4.22
C GLY A 162 -14.55 -10.77 4.27
N GLY A 163 -13.24 -11.00 4.30
CA GLY A 163 -12.64 -12.33 4.35
C GLY A 163 -12.97 -13.13 5.62
N ARG A 164 -13.42 -12.47 6.70
CA ARG A 164 -13.89 -13.13 7.94
C ARG A 164 -15.38 -13.52 7.92
N LYS A 165 -16.16 -13.10 6.92
CA LYS A 165 -17.58 -13.47 6.82
C LYS A 165 -17.82 -14.86 6.24
N ASN A 166 -16.78 -15.56 5.77
CA ASN A 166 -16.85 -16.86 5.11
C ASN A 166 -16.20 -18.01 5.92
N VAL A 167 -16.11 -17.87 7.24
CA VAL A 167 -15.70 -18.98 8.15
C VAL A 167 -16.81 -19.27 9.14
#